data_9089523d2ddc2bb5ea123fbd7545575f
#
_entry.id   9089523d2ddc2bb5ea123fbd7545575f
#
_cell.length_a   1.000
_cell.length_b   1.000
_cell.length_c   1.000
_cell.angle_alpha   90.00
_cell.angle_beta   90.00
_cell.angle_gamma   90.00
#
_symmetry.space_group_name_H-M   'P 1'
#
loop_
_entity.id
_entity.type
_entity.pdbx_description
1 polymer ?
#
loop_
_entity_poly.entity_id
_entity_poly.type
_entity_poly.pdbx_seq_one_letter_code
_entity_poly.pdbx_strand_id
1 'polypeptide(L)'
;MTSEKSGVTRTGSSKVYPKNLLNVALVLSTLTSVLHLYIGLLVYGIPLGIPLVLIAFVYLGGIALVAANNRRDLWLKIGIYWVIIVIVLWAASAAVNAPNTNIPLAYVDKSVEFILLGILLRIITARWS
;
A
#
# COMPACT_ATOMS: atom_id res chain seq x y z
N MET A 1 29.35 32.17 -4.66
CA MET A 1 28.92 31.90 -4.62
C MET A 1 28.22 31.43 -4.39
N THR A 2 28.49 31.57 -4.30
CA THR A 2 27.91 31.17 -4.13
C THR A 2 27.09 30.45 -4.09
N SER A 3 27.55 30.55 -3.81
CA SER A 3 26.85 29.90 -3.82
C SER A 3 25.89 29.30 -3.78
N GLU A 4 26.16 29.45 -3.61
CA GLU A 4 25.31 29.03 -3.59
C GLU A 4 24.57 28.36 -3.74
N LYS A 5 25.13 28.69 -3.56
CA LYS A 5 24.41 28.16 -3.77
C LYS A 5 23.80 27.35 -4.08
N SER A 6 24.25 27.40 -3.96
CA SER A 6 23.71 26.65 -4.38
C SER A 6 22.92 25.85 -4.31
N GLY A 7 23.19 25.82 -4.04
CA GLY A 7 22.62 25.06 -3.97
C GLY A 7 21.64 24.57 -3.98
N VAL A 8 21.77 24.82 -3.80
CA VAL A 8 20.83 24.54 -3.89
C VAL A 8 20.10 23.89 -4.42
N THR A 9 20.39 23.88 -4.49
CA THR A 9 19.75 23.41 -5.15
C THR A 9 19.31 22.37 -5.27
N ARG A 10 19.75 22.11 -5.10
CA ARG A 10 19.36 21.15 -5.28
C ARG A 10 18.55 20.43 -4.96
N THR A 11 18.82 20.55 -4.56
CA THR A 11 18.01 19.75 -4.04
C THR A 11 16.72 19.88 -4.36
N GLY A 12 16.33 20.82 -4.49
CA GLY A 12 15.01 21.05 -4.66
C GLY A 12 14.45 20.21 -5.69
N SER A 13 15.16 20.03 -6.62
CA SER A 13 14.72 19.12 -7.63
C SER A 13 14.65 17.72 -7.11
N SER A 14 15.28 17.46 -6.00
CA SER A 14 15.18 16.14 -5.44
C SER A 14 13.73 15.85 -5.05
N LYS A 15 13.36 14.61 -5.19
CA LYS A 15 12.02 14.17 -4.88
C LYS A 15 11.86 14.12 -3.38
N VAL A 16 11.10 15.06 -2.86
CA VAL A 16 10.82 15.13 -1.44
C VAL A 16 9.44 14.55 -1.19
N TYR A 17 9.39 13.52 -0.38
CA TYR A 17 8.13 12.90 -0.01
C TYR A 17 7.64 13.47 1.31
N PRO A 18 6.34 13.70 1.47
CA PRO A 18 5.81 14.12 2.76
C PRO A 18 5.95 12.97 3.75
N LYS A 19 6.87 13.15 4.69
CA LYS A 19 7.25 12.08 5.62
C LYS A 19 6.08 11.53 6.41
N ASN A 20 5.21 12.42 6.88
CA ASN A 20 4.07 11.97 7.69
C ASN A 20 3.14 11.08 6.89
N LEU A 21 2.85 11.47 5.65
CA LEU A 21 2.01 10.65 4.78
C LEU A 21 2.68 9.34 4.43
N LEU A 22 3.98 9.36 4.18
CA LEU A 22 4.71 8.14 3.88
C LEU A 22 4.67 7.17 5.07
N ASN A 23 4.90 7.67 6.28
CA ASN A 23 4.83 6.85 7.48
C ASN A 23 3.43 6.27 7.69
N VAL A 24 2.38 7.07 7.48
CA VAL A 24 1.01 6.58 7.57
C VAL A 24 0.75 5.49 6.53
N ALA A 25 1.24 5.68 5.31
CA ALA A 25 1.09 4.68 4.26
C ALA A 25 1.77 3.36 4.64
N LEU A 26 2.96 3.43 5.21
CA LEU A 26 3.67 2.23 5.66
C LEU A 26 2.92 1.53 6.80
N VAL A 27 2.39 2.28 7.75
CA VAL A 27 1.60 1.71 8.84
C VAL A 27 0.33 1.05 8.32
N LEU A 28 -0.40 1.72 7.42
CA LEU A 28 -1.63 1.16 6.85
C LEU A 28 -1.33 -0.08 6.00
N SER A 29 -0.21 -0.08 5.26
CA SER A 29 0.20 -1.25 4.49
C SER A 29 0.52 -2.43 5.41
N THR A 30 1.17 -2.17 6.53
CA THR A 30 1.45 -3.21 7.54
C THR A 30 0.13 -3.74 8.11
N LEU A 31 -0.79 -2.84 8.43
CA LEU A 31 -2.08 -3.25 8.97
C LEU A 31 -2.86 -4.12 8.00
N THR A 32 -2.95 -3.75 6.73
CA THR A 32 -3.65 -4.57 5.75
C THR A 32 -2.94 -5.90 5.52
N SER A 33 -1.61 -5.93 5.58
CA SER A 33 -0.85 -7.19 5.51
C SER A 33 -1.22 -8.14 6.64
N VAL A 34 -1.27 -7.61 7.86
CA VAL A 34 -1.65 -8.42 9.03
C VAL A 34 -3.10 -8.91 8.89
N LEU A 35 -4.00 -8.05 8.42
CA LEU A 35 -5.39 -8.44 8.21
C LEU A 35 -5.51 -9.55 7.16
N HIS A 36 -4.77 -9.45 6.07
CA HIS A 36 -4.77 -10.49 5.03
C HIS A 36 -4.21 -11.81 5.58
N LEU A 37 -3.14 -11.76 6.38
CA LEU A 37 -2.61 -12.97 7.02
C LEU A 37 -3.64 -13.58 7.97
N TYR A 38 -4.28 -12.76 8.79
CA TYR A 38 -5.28 -13.23 9.73
C TYR A 38 -6.44 -13.88 8.99
N ILE A 39 -7.01 -13.20 8.02
CA ILE A 39 -8.16 -13.72 7.26
C ILE A 39 -7.75 -15.00 6.52
N GLY A 40 -6.59 -14.98 5.86
CA GLY A 40 -6.12 -16.13 5.08
C GLY A 40 -5.86 -17.36 5.92
N LEU A 41 -5.24 -17.19 7.09
CA LEU A 41 -4.85 -18.31 7.92
C LEU A 41 -5.97 -18.79 8.84
N LEU A 42 -6.75 -17.87 9.42
CA LEU A 42 -7.69 -18.20 10.49
C LEU A 42 -9.14 -18.22 10.03
N VAL A 43 -9.51 -17.41 9.04
CA VAL A 43 -10.89 -17.35 8.55
C VAL A 43 -11.09 -18.35 7.41
N TYR A 44 -10.26 -18.26 6.38
CA TYR A 44 -10.33 -19.20 5.26
C TYR A 44 -9.67 -20.53 5.57
N GLY A 45 -8.53 -20.49 6.24
CA GLY A 45 -7.71 -21.68 6.45
C GLY A 45 -6.95 -22.10 5.20
N ILE A 46 -5.99 -23.00 5.38
CA ILE A 46 -5.20 -23.53 4.27
C ILE A 46 -5.96 -24.74 3.70
N PRO A 47 -6.05 -24.91 2.37
CA PRO A 47 -5.37 -24.14 1.32
C PRO A 47 -6.12 -22.92 0.81
N LEU A 48 -7.37 -22.70 1.20
CA LEU A 48 -8.22 -21.66 0.63
C LEU A 48 -7.70 -20.24 0.88
N GLY A 49 -6.99 -20.05 1.99
CA GLY A 49 -6.42 -18.76 2.36
C GLY A 49 -5.08 -18.43 1.71
N ILE A 50 -4.48 -19.36 0.95
CA ILE A 50 -3.16 -19.13 0.35
C ILE A 50 -3.11 -17.85 -0.48
N PRO A 51 -4.08 -17.53 -1.35
CA PRO A 51 -4.03 -16.29 -2.10
C PRO A 51 -3.93 -15.05 -1.21
N LEU A 52 -4.65 -15.04 -0.08
CA LEU A 52 -4.60 -13.90 0.84
C LEU A 52 -3.25 -13.81 1.54
N VAL A 53 -2.66 -14.93 1.89
CA VAL A 53 -1.32 -14.96 2.47
C VAL A 53 -0.29 -14.42 1.49
N LEU A 54 -0.39 -14.81 0.21
CA LEU A 54 0.50 -14.29 -0.82
C LEU A 54 0.33 -12.78 -1.01
N ILE A 55 -0.91 -12.29 -0.99
CA ILE A 55 -1.17 -10.86 -1.06
C ILE A 55 -0.48 -10.14 0.11
N ALA A 56 -0.56 -10.70 1.30
CA ALA A 56 0.09 -10.12 2.47
C ALA A 56 1.61 -10.03 2.29
N PHE A 57 2.24 -11.07 1.76
CA PHE A 57 3.68 -11.06 1.52
C PHE A 57 4.09 -10.04 0.46
N VAL A 58 3.27 -9.83 -0.56
CA VAL A 58 3.54 -8.79 -1.55
C VAL A 58 3.49 -7.40 -0.90
N TYR A 59 2.50 -7.15 -0.04
CA TYR A 59 2.45 -5.90 0.72
C TYR A 59 3.72 -5.70 1.56
N LEU A 60 4.13 -6.75 2.29
CA LEU A 60 5.33 -6.67 3.15
C LEU A 60 6.59 -6.41 2.32
N GLY A 61 6.72 -7.06 1.17
CA GLY A 61 7.84 -6.83 0.27
C GLY A 61 7.86 -5.40 -0.23
N GLY A 62 6.70 -4.87 -0.61
CA GLY A 62 6.58 -3.48 -1.05
C GLY A 62 6.96 -2.50 0.06
N ILE A 63 6.52 -2.77 1.30
CA ILE A 63 6.88 -1.96 2.46
C ILE A 63 8.40 -1.92 2.63
N ALA A 64 9.06 -3.07 2.56
CA ALA A 64 10.51 -3.17 2.71
C ALA A 64 11.23 -2.37 1.64
N LEU A 65 10.77 -2.45 0.38
CA LEU A 65 11.40 -1.74 -0.72
C LEU A 65 11.22 -0.22 -0.60
N VAL A 66 10.05 0.23 -0.20
CA VAL A 66 9.80 1.65 0.02
C VAL A 66 10.61 2.16 1.21
N ALA A 67 10.64 1.40 2.29
CA ALA A 67 11.39 1.79 3.50
C ALA A 67 12.89 1.85 3.23
N ALA A 68 13.41 0.96 2.40
CA ALA A 68 14.81 0.95 2.01
C ALA A 68 15.19 2.12 1.12
N ASN A 69 14.21 2.88 0.63
CA ASN A 69 14.43 4.01 -0.26
C ASN A 69 15.17 3.63 -1.55
N ASN A 70 14.93 2.41 -2.00
CA ASN A 70 15.50 1.91 -3.25
C ASN A 70 14.42 1.96 -4.32
N ARG A 71 14.52 2.90 -5.25
CA ARG A 71 13.51 3.14 -6.28
C ARG A 71 12.13 3.39 -5.67
N ARG A 72 12.09 4.18 -4.61
CA ARG A 72 10.86 4.44 -3.86
C ARG A 72 9.71 4.91 -4.76
N ASP A 73 10.03 5.78 -5.72
CA ASP A 73 9.03 6.28 -6.66
C ASP A 73 8.36 5.15 -7.44
N LEU A 74 9.18 4.24 -7.96
CA LEU A 74 8.67 3.08 -8.71
C LEU A 74 7.78 2.20 -7.83
N TRP A 75 8.24 1.89 -6.61
CA TRP A 75 7.49 1.00 -5.73
C TRP A 75 6.22 1.62 -5.19
N LEU A 76 6.20 2.95 -5.01
CA LEU A 76 4.96 3.64 -4.65
C LEU A 76 3.92 3.56 -5.76
N LYS A 77 4.35 3.72 -7.01
CA LYS A 77 3.45 3.57 -8.15
C LYS A 77 2.93 2.14 -8.29
N ILE A 78 3.83 1.17 -8.16
CA ILE A 78 3.45 -0.24 -8.17
C ILE A 78 2.45 -0.52 -7.05
N GLY A 79 2.68 0.07 -5.87
CA GLY A 79 1.78 -0.08 -4.74
C GLY A 79 0.37 0.43 -5.05
N ILE A 80 0.25 1.55 -5.74
CA ILE A 80 -1.05 2.08 -6.14
C ILE A 80 -1.80 1.05 -7.00
N TYR A 81 -1.16 0.54 -8.04
CA TYR A 81 -1.77 -0.47 -8.90
C TYR A 81 -2.10 -1.73 -8.12
N TRP A 82 -1.21 -2.14 -7.22
CA TRP A 82 -1.43 -3.33 -6.40
C TRP A 82 -2.68 -3.20 -5.52
N VAL A 83 -2.83 -2.07 -4.83
CA VAL A 83 -4.00 -1.83 -3.98
C VAL A 83 -5.28 -1.85 -4.82
N ILE A 84 -5.26 -1.21 -5.98
CA ILE A 84 -6.42 -1.21 -6.89
C ILE A 84 -6.78 -2.65 -7.29
N ILE A 85 -5.78 -3.44 -7.68
CA ILE A 85 -6.01 -4.84 -8.08
C ILE A 85 -6.63 -5.63 -6.93
N VAL A 86 -6.11 -5.49 -5.74
CA VAL A 86 -6.62 -6.22 -4.56
C VAL A 86 -8.06 -5.82 -4.27
N ILE A 87 -8.38 -4.53 -4.33
CA ILE A 87 -9.75 -4.05 -4.11
C ILE A 87 -10.69 -4.61 -5.18
N VAL A 88 -10.28 -4.58 -6.44
CA VAL A 88 -11.09 -5.09 -7.55
C VAL A 88 -11.33 -6.58 -7.41
N LEU A 89 -10.31 -7.34 -7.02
CA LEU A 89 -10.47 -8.78 -6.80
C LEU A 89 -11.47 -9.06 -5.68
N TRP A 90 -11.41 -8.29 -4.60
CA TRP A 90 -12.39 -8.43 -3.53
C TRP A 90 -13.79 -8.10 -4.00
N ALA A 91 -13.96 -6.98 -4.72
CA ALA A 91 -15.27 -6.57 -5.21
C ALA A 91 -15.87 -7.60 -6.15
N ALA A 92 -15.06 -8.17 -7.04
CA ALA A 92 -15.50 -9.23 -7.94
C ALA A 92 -15.92 -10.47 -7.17
N SER A 93 -15.15 -10.84 -6.15
CA SER A 93 -15.47 -11.99 -5.29
C SER A 93 -16.77 -11.77 -4.54
N ALA A 94 -16.97 -10.56 -4.01
CA ALA A 94 -18.20 -10.22 -3.30
C ALA A 94 -19.41 -10.23 -4.25
N ALA A 95 -19.23 -9.79 -5.50
CA ALA A 95 -20.30 -9.75 -6.48
C ALA A 95 -20.81 -11.16 -6.83
N VAL A 96 -19.96 -12.17 -6.75
CA VAL A 96 -20.36 -13.56 -6.98
C VAL A 96 -20.63 -14.31 -5.67
N ASN A 97 -20.76 -13.59 -4.58
CA ASN A 97 -21.06 -14.14 -3.25
C ASN A 97 -20.06 -15.20 -2.80
N ALA A 98 -18.78 -14.98 -3.09
CA ALA A 98 -17.73 -15.87 -2.61
C ALA A 98 -17.70 -15.87 -1.09
N PRO A 99 -17.35 -17.01 -0.45
CA PRO A 99 -17.34 -17.10 1.02
C PRO A 99 -16.44 -16.05 1.67
N ASN A 100 -16.87 -15.55 2.82
CA ASN A 100 -16.09 -14.65 3.68
C ASN A 100 -15.75 -13.30 3.06
N THR A 101 -16.41 -12.90 1.96
CA THR A 101 -16.19 -11.57 1.36
C THR A 101 -16.98 -10.48 2.08
N ASN A 102 -18.03 -10.84 2.81
CA ASN A 102 -18.93 -9.90 3.48
C ASN A 102 -18.80 -9.90 4.99
N ILE A 103 -17.71 -10.46 5.53
CA ILE A 103 -17.48 -10.43 6.98
C ILE A 103 -17.03 -9.04 7.41
N PRO A 104 -17.34 -8.61 8.64
CA PRO A 104 -16.94 -7.28 9.12
C PRO A 104 -15.44 -7.01 8.98
N LEU A 105 -14.61 -8.02 9.22
CA LEU A 105 -13.16 -7.88 9.12
C LEU A 105 -12.73 -7.56 7.69
N ALA A 106 -13.40 -8.13 6.68
CA ALA A 106 -13.11 -7.82 5.29
C ALA A 106 -13.43 -6.36 4.97
N TYR A 107 -14.52 -5.83 5.51
CA TYR A 107 -14.88 -4.42 5.32
C TYR A 107 -13.88 -3.50 6.01
N VAL A 108 -13.41 -3.87 7.20
CA VAL A 108 -12.36 -3.12 7.88
C VAL A 108 -11.10 -3.07 7.03
N ASP A 109 -10.69 -4.21 6.50
CA ASP A 109 -9.52 -4.29 5.63
C ASP A 109 -9.68 -3.43 4.38
N LYS A 110 -10.85 -3.48 3.73
CA LYS A 110 -11.08 -2.68 2.53
C LYS A 110 -11.11 -1.19 2.84
N SER A 111 -11.64 -0.80 3.99
CA SER A 111 -11.58 0.59 4.43
C SER A 111 -10.14 1.05 4.58
N VAL A 112 -9.29 0.22 5.19
CA VAL A 112 -7.85 0.52 5.31
C VAL A 112 -7.23 0.66 3.93
N GLU A 113 -7.56 -0.23 3.00
CA GLU A 113 -6.99 -0.19 1.65
C GLU A 113 -7.45 1.05 0.86
N PHE A 114 -8.70 1.47 0.99
CA PHE A 114 -9.18 2.69 0.36
C PHE A 114 -8.47 3.93 0.90
N ILE A 115 -8.27 3.99 2.21
CA ILE A 115 -7.53 5.09 2.84
C ILE A 115 -6.08 5.06 2.36
N LEU A 116 -5.48 3.89 2.33
CA LEU A 116 -4.10 3.71 1.85
C LEU A 116 -3.96 4.19 0.41
N LEU A 117 -4.90 3.80 -0.46
CA LEU A 117 -4.88 4.22 -1.86
C LEU A 117 -4.94 5.75 -1.97
N GLY A 118 -5.82 6.39 -1.21
CA GLY A 118 -5.92 7.84 -1.19
C GLY A 118 -4.63 8.49 -0.74
N ILE A 119 -3.98 7.94 0.28
CA ILE A 119 -2.72 8.46 0.78
C ILE A 119 -1.60 8.28 -0.24
N LEU A 120 -1.52 7.11 -0.88
CA LEU A 120 -0.52 6.86 -1.92
C LEU A 120 -0.68 7.82 -3.09
N LEU A 121 -1.91 8.05 -3.53
CA LEU A 121 -2.19 9.03 -4.59
C LEU A 121 -1.79 10.42 -4.16
N ARG A 122 -2.05 10.79 -2.91
CA ARG A 122 -1.66 12.10 -2.39
C ARG A 122 -0.15 12.26 -2.35
N ILE A 123 0.58 11.23 -1.95
CA ILE A 123 2.05 11.27 -1.92
C ILE A 123 2.60 11.51 -3.32
N ILE A 124 2.11 10.75 -4.29
CA ILE A 124 2.59 10.86 -5.68
C ILE A 124 2.25 12.22 -6.28
N THR A 125 1.03 12.72 -6.06
CA THR A 125 0.63 14.02 -6.61
C THR A 125 1.33 15.17 -5.90
N ALA A 126 1.50 15.11 -4.59
CA ALA A 126 2.18 16.14 -3.84
C ALA A 126 3.63 16.29 -4.29
N ARG A 127 4.25 15.18 -4.68
CA ARG A 127 5.62 15.16 -5.15
C ARG A 127 5.78 15.93 -6.46
N TRP A 128 4.74 16.00 -7.27
CA TRP A 128 4.77 16.66 -8.56
C TRP A 128 4.31 18.13 -8.52
N SER A 129 3.72 18.53 -7.42
CA SER A 129 3.27 19.90 -7.25
C SER A 129 4.38 20.75 -6.60
#